data_587bf40dbfd9212552504a54c2a8ae25
#
_entry.id   587bf40dbfd9212552504a54c2a8ae25
#
_cell.length_a   1.000
_cell.length_b   1.000
_cell.length_c   1.000
_cell.angle_alpha   90.00
_cell.angle_beta   90.00
_cell.angle_gamma   90.00
#
_symmetry.space_group_name_H-M   'P 1'
#
loop_
_entity.id
_entity.type
_entity.pdbx_description
1 polymer ?
#
loop_
_entity_poly.entity_id
_entity_poly.type
_entity_poly.pdbx_seq_one_letter_code
_entity_poly.pdbx_strand_id
1 'polypeptide(L)'
;MADIRITGRMVNFTRLTFDTNDHRAIREQLTQMLKDTGSQGTLVILDSTVEQELIALIQLLISLDLQPMAVVDGILGDAARLIQFPVLPADRPLQRIKA
;
A
#
# COMPACT_ATOMS: atom_id res chain seq x y z
N MET A 1 13.38 26.69 -15.79
CA MET A 1 13.00 25.91 -16.12
C MET A 1 12.80 24.91 -15.31
N ALA A 2 12.00 24.56 -15.05
CA ALA A 2 11.85 23.67 -14.24
C ALA A 2 12.04 22.46 -14.76
N ASP A 3 12.96 21.88 -14.56
CA ASP A 3 13.21 20.73 -15.01
C ASP A 3 12.91 19.76 -14.09
N ILE A 4 11.92 19.02 -14.10
CA ILE A 4 11.71 17.96 -13.29
C ILE A 4 12.42 16.87 -13.80
N ARG A 5 13.42 16.42 -13.12
CA ARG A 5 14.11 15.37 -13.57
C ARG A 5 14.03 14.25 -12.70
N ILE A 6 13.76 13.08 -13.05
CA ILE A 6 13.84 11.90 -12.33
C ILE A 6 15.19 11.46 -12.39
N THR A 7 15.93 11.67 -11.42
CA THR A 7 17.30 11.45 -11.50
C THR A 7 17.69 10.06 -11.18
N GLY A 8 17.03 9.17 -11.66
CA GLY A 8 17.48 7.83 -11.52
C GLY A 8 17.13 7.17 -10.24
N ARG A 9 16.45 7.83 -9.36
CA ARG A 9 16.20 7.23 -8.19
C ARG A 9 15.03 6.38 -8.36
N MET A 10 15.07 5.19 -8.06
CA MET A 10 13.98 4.33 -8.13
C MET A 10 13.26 4.38 -6.84
N VAL A 11 11.98 4.61 -6.84
CA VAL A 11 11.23 4.62 -5.62
C VAL A 11 10.59 3.28 -5.55
N ASN A 12 10.98 2.48 -4.61
CA ASN A 12 10.41 1.19 -4.46
C ASN A 12 9.26 1.19 -3.50
N PHE A 13 8.12 0.69 -3.95
CA PHE A 13 6.98 0.56 -3.08
C PHE A 13 6.85 -0.90 -2.75
N THR A 14 6.53 -1.20 -1.53
CA THR A 14 6.24 -2.56 -1.13
C THR A 14 4.75 -2.74 -1.22
N ARG A 15 4.30 -3.75 -1.93
CA ARG A 15 2.88 -4.01 -2.04
C ARG A 15 2.51 -5.02 -0.99
N LEU A 16 1.55 -4.69 -0.16
CA LEU A 16 1.06 -5.57 0.88
C LEU A 16 -0.31 -6.05 0.49
N THR A 17 -0.48 -7.35 0.39
CA THR A 17 -1.76 -7.94 0.05
C THR A 17 -2.28 -8.66 1.27
N PHE A 18 -3.46 -8.28 1.71
CA PHE A 18 -4.04 -8.85 2.91
C PHE A 18 -5.15 -9.81 2.53
N ASP A 19 -5.17 -10.98 3.15
CA ASP A 19 -6.25 -11.91 2.90
C ASP A 19 -7.04 -12.13 4.19
N THR A 20 -6.89 -11.27 5.16
CA THR A 20 -7.65 -11.31 6.38
C THR A 20 -7.94 -9.89 6.83
N ASN A 21 -9.01 -9.67 7.54
CA ASN A 21 -9.28 -8.37 8.10
C ASN A 21 -9.14 -8.39 9.61
N ASP A 22 -8.47 -9.41 10.14
CA ASP A 22 -8.20 -9.45 11.56
C ASP A 22 -6.96 -8.63 11.80
N HIS A 23 -7.13 -7.40 12.25
CA HIS A 23 -6.02 -6.47 12.38
C HIS A 23 -5.01 -6.90 13.43
N ARG A 24 -5.42 -7.71 14.40
CA ARG A 24 -4.47 -8.20 15.36
C ARG A 24 -3.52 -9.18 14.67
N ALA A 25 -4.05 -10.05 13.82
CA ALA A 25 -3.21 -10.99 13.08
C ALA A 25 -2.30 -10.24 12.12
N ILE A 26 -2.81 -9.21 11.48
CA ILE A 26 -2.02 -8.42 10.56
C ILE A 26 -0.86 -7.77 11.30
N ARG A 27 -1.14 -7.20 12.48
CA ARG A 27 -0.10 -6.55 13.24
C ARG A 27 0.97 -7.56 13.63
N GLU A 28 0.58 -8.73 14.06
CA GLU A 28 1.55 -9.73 14.46
C GLU A 28 2.41 -10.18 13.31
N GLN A 29 1.80 -10.44 12.17
CA GLN A 29 2.55 -10.87 11.03
C GLN A 29 3.50 -9.80 10.53
N LEU A 30 3.04 -8.57 10.45
CA LEU A 30 3.90 -7.50 9.97
C LEU A 30 5.03 -7.22 10.94
N THR A 31 4.77 -7.30 12.24
CA THR A 31 5.81 -7.07 13.22
C THR A 31 6.92 -8.10 13.04
N GLN A 32 6.55 -9.35 12.78
CA GLN A 32 7.54 -10.36 12.57
C GLN A 32 8.33 -10.11 11.29
N MET A 33 7.64 -9.76 10.23
CA MET A 33 8.32 -9.54 8.98
C MET A 33 9.26 -8.35 9.04
N LEU A 34 8.85 -7.30 9.75
CA LEU A 34 9.65 -6.11 9.79
C LEU A 34 10.81 -6.18 10.75
N LYS A 35 10.83 -7.16 11.60
CA LYS A 35 11.96 -7.31 12.48
C LYS A 35 13.21 -7.53 11.72
N ASP A 36 13.15 -8.26 10.64
CA ASP A 36 14.35 -8.58 9.91
C ASP A 36 14.75 -7.53 8.91
N THR A 37 13.80 -6.79 8.38
CA THR A 37 14.14 -5.92 7.28
C THR A 37 14.17 -4.46 7.63
N GLY A 38 13.59 -4.10 8.75
CA GLY A 38 13.51 -2.69 9.03
C GLY A 38 12.39 -2.08 8.23
N SER A 39 11.68 -1.16 8.78
CA SER A 39 10.54 -0.63 8.07
C SER A 39 10.46 0.84 8.08
N GLN A 40 11.44 1.53 8.62
CA GLN A 40 11.27 2.92 8.78
C GLN A 40 10.96 3.63 7.52
N GLY A 41 9.81 4.24 7.44
CA GLY A 41 9.44 5.04 6.29
C GLY A 41 9.21 4.26 5.02
N THR A 42 9.05 2.96 5.10
CA THR A 42 8.82 2.17 3.89
C THR A 42 7.49 2.56 3.27
N LEU A 43 7.50 2.84 1.99
CA LEU A 43 6.28 3.20 1.28
C LEU A 43 5.55 1.94 0.88
N VAL A 44 4.28 1.86 1.22
CA VAL A 44 3.52 0.64 0.93
C VAL A 44 2.27 0.96 0.16
N ILE A 45 1.87 0.02 -0.67
CA ILE A 45 0.63 0.08 -1.42
C ILE A 45 -0.20 -1.09 -0.93
N LEU A 46 -1.45 -0.83 -0.64
CA LEU A 46 -2.30 -1.81 0.01
C LEU A 46 -3.22 -2.50 -0.98
N ASP A 47 -3.36 -3.79 -0.83
CA ASP A 47 -4.30 -4.57 -1.60
C ASP A 47 -4.94 -5.54 -0.63
N SER A 48 -6.11 -6.03 -0.95
CA SER A 48 -6.79 -6.94 -0.04
C SER A 48 -7.75 -7.81 -0.82
N THR A 49 -7.88 -9.04 -0.39
CA THR A 49 -8.88 -9.93 -0.98
C THR A 49 -10.15 -9.92 -0.14
N VAL A 50 -10.17 -9.21 0.97
CA VAL A 50 -11.34 -9.11 1.82
C VAL A 50 -11.56 -7.67 2.21
N GLU A 51 -12.74 -7.34 2.64
CA GLU A 51 -13.04 -5.98 3.04
C GLU A 51 -12.30 -5.62 4.30
N GLN A 52 -11.90 -4.38 4.42
CA GLN A 52 -11.14 -3.90 5.54
C GLN A 52 -11.74 -2.63 6.10
N GLU A 53 -11.48 -2.37 7.38
CA GLU A 53 -11.77 -1.09 7.93
C GLU A 53 -10.57 -0.28 7.57
N LEU A 54 -10.63 0.45 6.47
CA LEU A 54 -9.44 1.03 5.89
C LEU A 54 -8.74 2.04 6.78
N ILE A 55 -9.51 2.89 7.44
CA ILE A 55 -8.88 3.89 8.31
C ILE A 55 -8.09 3.20 9.41
N ALA A 56 -8.66 2.17 10.01
CA ALA A 56 -7.99 1.45 11.07
C ALA A 56 -6.76 0.73 10.54
N LEU A 57 -6.84 0.20 9.34
CA LEU A 57 -5.71 -0.48 8.74
C LEU A 57 -4.58 0.52 8.47
N ILE A 58 -4.91 1.69 7.95
CA ILE A 58 -3.92 2.71 7.70
C ILE A 58 -3.24 3.12 8.99
N GLN A 59 -4.00 3.30 10.04
CA GLN A 59 -3.42 3.69 11.32
C GLN A 59 -2.51 2.61 11.88
N LEU A 60 -2.89 1.36 11.69
CA LEU A 60 -2.06 0.27 12.14
C LEU A 60 -0.72 0.30 11.41
N LEU A 61 -0.75 0.53 10.12
CA LEU A 61 0.48 0.53 9.35
C LEU A 61 1.38 1.70 9.74
N ILE A 62 0.78 2.85 9.97
CA ILE A 62 1.55 3.99 10.41
C ILE A 62 2.19 3.72 11.77
N SER A 63 1.50 3.01 12.63
CA SER A 63 2.06 2.70 13.95
C SER A 63 3.25 1.77 13.86
N LEU A 64 3.42 1.11 12.72
CA LEU A 64 4.55 0.24 12.50
C LEU A 64 5.65 0.92 11.65
N ASP A 65 5.53 2.24 11.52
CA ASP A 65 6.51 3.01 10.76
C ASP A 65 6.46 2.75 9.27
N LEU A 66 5.33 2.30 8.77
CA LEU A 66 5.13 2.16 7.35
C LEU A 66 4.37 3.37 6.86
N GLN A 67 4.53 3.70 5.59
CA GLN A 67 3.82 4.82 5.01
C GLN A 67 2.89 4.34 3.93
N PRO A 68 1.63 4.16 4.24
CA PRO A 68 0.67 3.74 3.23
C PRO A 68 0.44 4.88 2.24
N MET A 69 0.67 4.61 0.98
CA MET A 69 0.59 5.64 -0.04
C MET A 69 -0.66 5.56 -0.88
N ALA A 70 -1.17 4.38 -1.10
CA ALA A 70 -2.33 4.18 -1.96
C ALA A 70 -2.87 2.79 -1.79
N VAL A 71 -4.06 2.55 -2.32
CA VAL A 71 -4.60 1.19 -2.35
C VAL A 71 -4.75 0.82 -3.81
N VAL A 72 -4.76 -0.47 -4.09
CA VAL A 72 -5.03 -0.96 -5.43
C VAL A 72 -6.54 -1.01 -5.56
N ASP A 73 -7.06 -0.56 -6.69
CA ASP A 73 -8.49 -0.56 -6.91
C ASP A 73 -9.01 -2.00 -6.87
N GLY A 74 -10.19 -2.16 -6.33
CA GLY A 74 -10.76 -3.46 -6.13
C GLY A 74 -11.56 -3.39 -4.84
N ILE A 75 -11.36 -4.35 -3.98
CA ILE A 75 -12.13 -4.37 -2.75
C ILE A 75 -11.89 -3.13 -1.90
N LEU A 76 -10.68 -2.62 -1.89
CA LEU A 76 -10.39 -1.45 -1.08
C LEU A 76 -10.71 -0.13 -1.78
N GLY A 77 -10.98 -0.18 -3.06
CA GLY A 77 -11.12 1.05 -3.82
C GLY A 77 -12.23 1.97 -3.33
N ASP A 78 -13.40 1.42 -3.07
CA ASP A 78 -14.51 2.26 -2.66
C ASP A 78 -14.27 2.88 -1.30
N ALA A 79 -13.72 2.11 -0.37
CA ALA A 79 -13.44 2.65 0.95
C ALA A 79 -12.40 3.76 0.86
N ALA A 80 -11.42 3.59 -0.01
CA ALA A 80 -10.39 4.60 -0.17
C ALA A 80 -10.97 5.87 -0.76
N ARG A 81 -11.86 5.73 -1.74
CA ARG A 81 -12.47 6.90 -2.35
C ARG A 81 -13.31 7.68 -1.35
N LEU A 82 -13.94 6.98 -0.44
CA LEU A 82 -14.76 7.67 0.55
C LEU A 82 -13.92 8.54 1.46
N ILE A 83 -12.69 8.18 1.73
CA ILE A 83 -11.86 8.98 2.60
C ILE A 83 -10.83 9.77 1.80
N GLN A 84 -10.99 9.77 0.48
CA GLN A 84 -10.11 10.50 -0.41
C GLN A 84 -8.66 10.02 -0.33
N PHE A 85 -8.48 8.75 -0.16
CA PHE A 85 -7.16 8.15 -0.14
C PHE A 85 -6.84 7.70 -1.56
N PRO A 86 -5.61 7.83 -2.02
CA PRO A 86 -5.28 7.50 -3.41
C PRO A 86 -5.57 6.06 -3.78
N VAL A 87 -6.08 5.89 -4.99
CA VAL A 87 -6.41 4.56 -5.50
C VAL A 87 -5.66 4.37 -6.80
N LEU A 88 -4.94 3.29 -6.90
CA LEU A 88 -4.20 2.98 -8.12
C LEU A 88 -4.99 1.96 -8.94
N PRO A 89 -4.83 1.95 -10.24
CA PRO A 89 -5.57 1.00 -11.05
C PRO A 89 -5.21 -0.42 -10.68
N ALA A 90 -6.14 -1.30 -10.92
CA ALA A 90 -5.88 -2.69 -10.65
C ALA A 90 -4.67 -3.13 -11.44
N ASP A 91 -3.98 -4.13 -10.89
CA ASP A 91 -2.80 -4.58 -11.51
C ASP A 91 -3.11 -5.18 -12.82
N ARG A 92 -2.58 -4.72 -13.92
CA ARG A 92 -2.75 -5.31 -15.13
C ARG A 92 -1.52 -5.23 -15.83
N PRO A 93 -1.23 -6.08 -16.68
CA PRO A 93 -0.02 -6.15 -17.38
C PRO A 93 0.15 -4.86 -18.06
N LEU A 94 1.24 -4.37 -18.00
CA LEU A 94 1.45 -3.17 -18.58
C LEU A 94 1.48 -3.15 -19.94
N GLN A 95 1.39 -4.20 -20.53
CA GLN A 95 1.48 -4.22 -21.83
C GLN A 95 0.61 -3.33 -22.49
N ARG A 96 -0.30 -2.92 -21.96
CA ARG A 96 -1.14 -2.15 -22.63
C ARG A 96 -0.54 -1.13 -23.34
N ILE A 97 0.50 -0.86 -23.10
CA ILE A 97 1.07 0.16 -23.75
C ILE A 97 1.52 -0.20 -24.96
N LYS A 98 1.29 -1.12 -25.47
CA LYS A 98 1.83 -1.48 -26.53
C LYS A 98 1.33 -0.83 -27.50
N ALA A 99 1.56 -0.48 -27.96
CA ALA A 99 1.12 0.24 -28.97
C ALA A 99 0.94 -0.47 -30.09
#